data_477bf9ed2817e5696ede11661f1e2372
#
_entry.id   477bf9ed2817e5696ede11661f1e2372
#
_cell.length_a   1.000
_cell.length_b   1.000
_cell.length_c   1.000
_cell.angle_alpha   90.00
_cell.angle_beta   90.00
_cell.angle_gamma   90.00
#
_symmetry.space_group_name_H-M   'P 1'
#
loop_
_entity.id
_entity.type
_entity.pdbx_description
1 polymer ?
#
loop_
_entity_poly.entity_id
_entity_poly.type
_entity_poly.pdbx_seq_one_letter_code
_entity_poly.pdbx_strand_id
1 'polypeptide(L)'
;MEQISVTINKFPEHNEEIYEAWKSCWTEVQENEFVATGVKYIWSYQQSDEEVYYVGINLWPSKESREAFIAEGGPDKFFASVSNLFEEKTGMTIEQANEGRDMNLELPGMDIQLSNL
;
A
#
# COMPACT_ATOMS: atom_id res chain seq x y z
N MET A 1 5.02 11.85 -14.43
CA MET A 1 4.47 11.62 -13.12
C MET A 1 4.28 12.90 -12.36
N GLU A 2 3.10 13.17 -11.90
CA GLU A 2 2.77 14.48 -11.34
C GLU A 2 2.50 14.46 -9.85
N GLN A 3 2.23 13.28 -9.27
CA GLN A 3 1.93 13.20 -7.85
C GLN A 3 2.49 11.96 -7.17
N ILE A 4 2.86 12.13 -5.92
CA ILE A 4 3.24 11.06 -4.99
C ILE A 4 2.20 11.00 -3.87
N SER A 5 1.80 9.79 -3.51
CA SER A 5 1.17 9.54 -2.23
C SER A 5 1.95 8.45 -1.49
N VAL A 6 1.80 8.41 -0.18
CA VAL A 6 2.53 7.45 0.66
C VAL A 6 1.53 6.60 1.43
N THR A 7 1.68 5.29 1.32
CA THR A 7 0.90 4.32 2.10
C THR A 7 1.82 3.71 3.15
N ILE A 8 1.39 3.70 4.39
CA ILE A 8 2.17 3.12 5.48
C ILE A 8 1.35 2.06 6.19
N ASN A 9 1.93 0.88 6.34
CA ASN A 9 1.37 -0.22 7.12
C ASN A 9 2.33 -0.52 8.28
N LYS A 10 1.76 -0.67 9.46
CA LYS A 10 2.48 -0.83 10.70
C LYS A 10 2.42 -2.29 11.15
N PHE A 11 3.57 -2.88 11.49
CA PHE A 11 3.69 -4.24 11.97
C PHE A 11 4.47 -4.29 13.28
N PRO A 12 4.26 -5.32 14.12
CA PRO A 12 4.96 -5.41 15.41
C PRO A 12 6.47 -5.62 15.25
N GLU A 13 6.87 -6.35 14.21
CA GLU A 13 8.27 -6.62 13.91
C GLU A 13 8.46 -6.86 12.42
N HIS A 14 9.68 -6.76 11.95
CA HIS A 14 9.99 -7.10 10.57
C HIS A 14 10.02 -8.62 10.38
N ASN A 15 9.21 -9.08 9.45
CA ASN A 15 9.21 -10.46 8.99
C ASN A 15 9.34 -10.46 7.47
N GLU A 16 10.44 -11.01 6.97
CA GLU A 16 10.74 -11.02 5.53
C GLU A 16 9.66 -11.70 4.71
N GLU A 17 9.14 -12.84 5.17
CA GLU A 17 8.07 -13.55 4.47
C GLU A 17 6.79 -12.71 4.38
N ILE A 18 6.39 -12.08 5.47
CA ILE A 18 5.21 -11.20 5.51
C ILE A 18 5.41 -10.00 4.59
N TYR A 19 6.58 -9.37 4.66
CA TYR A 19 6.90 -8.21 3.84
C TYR A 19 6.85 -8.55 2.35
N GLU A 20 7.50 -9.61 1.93
CA GLU A 20 7.54 -10.03 0.54
C GLU A 20 6.16 -10.48 0.03
N ALA A 21 5.40 -11.19 0.87
CA ALA A 21 4.03 -11.60 0.52
C ALA A 21 3.11 -10.38 0.35
N TRP A 22 3.16 -9.43 1.25
CA TRP A 22 2.35 -8.22 1.19
C TRP A 22 2.67 -7.39 -0.06
N LYS A 23 3.93 -7.15 -0.29
CA LYS A 23 4.44 -6.45 -1.47
C LYS A 23 4.03 -7.12 -2.77
N SER A 24 4.17 -8.45 -2.84
CA SER A 24 3.75 -9.24 -3.98
C SER A 24 2.25 -9.14 -4.24
N CYS A 25 1.42 -9.17 -3.19
CA CYS A 25 -0.03 -9.03 -3.31
C CYS A 25 -0.42 -7.65 -3.84
N TRP A 26 0.21 -6.59 -3.35
CA TRP A 26 -0.01 -5.23 -3.86
C TRP A 26 0.30 -5.13 -5.35
N THR A 27 1.44 -5.67 -5.76
CA THR A 27 1.87 -5.66 -7.16
C THR A 27 0.90 -6.44 -8.05
N GLU A 28 0.50 -7.62 -7.63
CA GLU A 28 -0.41 -8.47 -8.38
C GLU A 28 -1.81 -7.86 -8.53
N VAL A 29 -2.36 -7.29 -7.46
CA VAL A 29 -3.66 -6.61 -7.51
C VAL A 29 -3.59 -5.39 -8.44
N GLN A 30 -2.51 -4.62 -8.36
CA GLN A 30 -2.30 -3.49 -9.26
C GLN A 30 -2.31 -3.93 -10.74
N GLU A 31 -1.57 -4.97 -11.06
CA GLU A 31 -1.44 -5.45 -12.43
C GLU A 31 -2.72 -6.08 -12.99
N ASN A 32 -3.51 -6.73 -12.14
CA ASN A 32 -4.70 -7.45 -12.57
C ASN A 32 -5.99 -6.62 -12.52
N GLU A 33 -6.13 -5.75 -11.52
CA GLU A 33 -7.40 -5.06 -11.28
C GLU A 33 -7.32 -3.54 -11.45
N PHE A 34 -6.14 -2.95 -11.27
CA PHE A 34 -5.99 -1.50 -11.21
C PHE A 34 -4.96 -0.94 -12.19
N VAL A 35 -4.60 -1.71 -13.21
CA VAL A 35 -3.61 -1.29 -14.21
C VAL A 35 -3.98 0.02 -14.90
N ALA A 36 -5.27 0.28 -15.08
CA ALA A 36 -5.77 1.49 -15.74
C ALA A 36 -5.47 2.78 -14.97
N THR A 37 -5.19 2.69 -13.67
CA THR A 37 -4.82 3.86 -12.88
C THR A 37 -3.45 4.42 -13.27
N GLY A 38 -2.59 3.58 -13.83
CA GLY A 38 -1.21 3.95 -14.18
C GLY A 38 -0.30 4.17 -12.99
N VAL A 39 -0.77 3.94 -11.75
CA VAL A 39 0.04 4.12 -10.55
C VAL A 39 1.18 3.11 -10.50
N LYS A 40 2.33 3.56 -10.04
CA LYS A 40 3.51 2.71 -9.80
C LYS A 40 3.90 2.78 -8.34
N TYR A 41 4.51 1.73 -7.84
CA TYR A 41 4.86 1.60 -6.43
C TYR A 41 6.35 1.41 -6.22
N ILE A 42 6.87 2.09 -5.21
CA ILE A 42 8.20 1.85 -4.66
C ILE A 42 7.99 1.40 -3.22
N TRP A 43 8.59 0.27 -2.84
CA TRP A 43 8.43 -0.31 -1.52
C TRP A 43 9.71 -0.21 -0.71
N SER A 44 9.54 0.07 0.59
CA SER A 44 10.62 0.04 1.55
C SER A 44 10.07 -0.29 2.93
N TYR A 45 10.94 -0.43 3.92
CA TYR A 45 10.52 -0.52 5.30
C TYR A 45 11.43 0.29 6.20
N GLN A 46 10.88 0.74 7.31
CA GLN A 46 11.59 1.44 8.36
C GLN A 46 11.38 0.70 9.67
N GLN A 47 12.44 0.44 10.39
CA GLN A 47 12.38 -0.24 11.68
C GLN A 47 12.68 0.75 12.81
N SER A 48 11.81 0.77 13.82
CA SER A 48 12.02 1.46 15.08
C SER A 48 12.20 0.43 16.20
N ASP A 49 12.41 0.88 17.43
CA ASP A 49 12.67 0.00 18.57
C ASP A 49 11.51 -0.95 18.89
N GLU A 50 10.28 -0.57 18.57
CA GLU A 50 9.07 -1.31 18.93
C GLU A 50 8.27 -1.85 17.74
N GLU A 51 8.44 -1.25 16.55
CA GLU A 51 7.59 -1.54 15.41
C GLU A 51 8.34 -1.36 14.11
N VAL A 52 7.80 -1.95 13.06
CA VAL A 52 8.26 -1.74 11.70
C VAL A 52 7.16 -1.12 10.84
N TYR A 53 7.52 -0.24 9.96
CA TYR A 53 6.62 0.42 9.04
C TYR A 53 6.94 -0.01 7.62
N TYR A 54 6.00 -0.67 6.96
CA TYR A 54 6.10 -1.00 5.54
C TYR A 54 5.53 0.17 4.75
N VAL A 55 6.38 0.80 3.95
CA VAL A 55 6.11 2.05 3.27
C VAL A 55 6.00 1.81 1.77
N GLY A 56 4.84 2.14 1.22
CA GLY A 56 4.63 2.15 -0.22
C GLY A 56 4.56 3.60 -0.71
N ILE A 57 5.43 3.95 -1.65
CA ILE A 57 5.38 5.23 -2.32
C ILE A 57 4.66 5.03 -3.64
N ASN A 58 3.54 5.73 -3.82
CA ASN A 58 2.67 5.58 -4.97
C ASN A 58 2.91 6.75 -5.93
N LEU A 59 3.35 6.42 -7.14
CA LEU A 59 3.65 7.40 -8.18
C LEU A 59 2.49 7.44 -9.17
N TRP A 60 1.74 8.53 -9.14
CA TRP A 60 0.55 8.70 -9.98
C TRP A 60 0.88 9.45 -11.27
N PRO A 61 0.29 9.06 -12.42
CA PRO A 61 0.51 9.78 -13.67
C PRO A 61 -0.02 11.21 -13.65
N SER A 62 -1.10 11.47 -12.90
CA SER A 62 -1.69 12.80 -12.78
C SER A 62 -2.46 12.94 -11.47
N LYS A 63 -2.71 14.18 -11.08
CA LYS A 63 -3.57 14.52 -9.95
C LYS A 63 -5.01 13.99 -10.17
N GLU A 64 -5.52 14.15 -11.37
CA GLU A 64 -6.86 13.73 -11.77
C GLU A 64 -7.02 12.22 -11.65
N SER A 65 -6.01 11.47 -12.04
CA SER A 65 -5.98 10.01 -11.92
C SER A 65 -6.13 9.56 -10.46
N ARG A 66 -5.40 10.17 -9.56
CA ARG A 66 -5.49 9.88 -8.12
C ARG A 66 -6.83 10.26 -7.54
N GLU A 67 -7.32 11.46 -7.86
CA GLU A 67 -8.62 11.96 -7.39
C GLU A 67 -9.77 11.07 -7.86
N ALA A 68 -9.75 10.63 -9.10
CA ALA A 68 -10.73 9.69 -9.66
C ALA A 68 -10.72 8.35 -8.91
N PHE A 69 -9.52 7.81 -8.63
CA PHE A 69 -9.37 6.57 -7.88
C PHE A 69 -9.98 6.68 -6.47
N ILE A 70 -9.71 7.78 -5.78
CA ILE A 70 -10.28 8.04 -4.45
C ILE A 70 -11.80 8.20 -4.51
N ALA A 71 -12.30 8.95 -5.48
CA ALA A 71 -13.74 9.21 -5.64
C ALA A 71 -14.54 7.93 -5.92
N GLU A 72 -13.94 6.95 -6.57
CA GLU A 72 -14.55 5.65 -6.86
C GLU A 72 -14.47 4.65 -5.70
N GLY A 73 -13.95 5.06 -4.55
CA GLY A 73 -13.72 4.16 -3.41
C GLY A 73 -12.57 3.20 -3.65
N GLY A 74 -11.62 3.57 -4.51
CA GLY A 74 -10.50 2.74 -4.91
C GLY A 74 -9.62 2.27 -3.77
N PRO A 75 -9.23 3.12 -2.78
CA PRO A 75 -8.42 2.67 -1.65
C PRO A 75 -9.01 1.50 -0.89
N ASP A 76 -10.30 1.54 -0.56
CA ASP A 76 -10.97 0.46 0.16
C ASP A 76 -11.05 -0.82 -0.69
N LYS A 77 -11.38 -0.70 -1.96
CA LYS A 77 -11.43 -1.83 -2.89
C LYS A 77 -10.07 -2.46 -3.08
N PHE A 78 -9.05 -1.65 -3.25
CA PHE A 78 -7.68 -2.10 -3.41
C PHE A 78 -7.21 -2.86 -2.16
N PHE A 79 -7.40 -2.27 -0.99
CA PHE A 79 -7.04 -2.88 0.28
C PHE A 79 -7.76 -4.21 0.50
N ALA A 80 -9.06 -4.28 0.18
CA ALA A 80 -9.83 -5.52 0.28
C ALA A 80 -9.27 -6.61 -0.62
N SER A 81 -8.96 -6.29 -1.88
CA SER A 81 -8.38 -7.25 -2.83
C SER A 81 -7.00 -7.73 -2.38
N VAL A 82 -6.15 -6.83 -1.91
CA VAL A 82 -4.82 -7.18 -1.39
C VAL A 82 -4.94 -8.07 -0.15
N SER A 83 -5.83 -7.74 0.77
CA SER A 83 -6.04 -8.52 2.00
C SER A 83 -6.54 -9.94 1.70
N ASN A 84 -7.49 -10.06 0.77
CA ASN A 84 -8.01 -11.37 0.35
C ASN A 84 -6.93 -12.23 -0.31
N LEU A 85 -6.13 -11.64 -1.18
CA LEU A 85 -5.03 -12.33 -1.83
C LEU A 85 -3.95 -12.75 -0.84
N PHE A 86 -3.66 -11.89 0.12
CA PHE A 86 -2.70 -12.19 1.19
C PHE A 86 -3.13 -13.40 2.01
N GLU A 87 -4.40 -13.47 2.40
CA GLU A 87 -4.96 -14.62 3.11
C GLU A 87 -4.89 -15.89 2.27
N GLU A 88 -5.21 -15.79 1.00
CA GLU A 88 -5.13 -16.91 0.06
C GLU A 88 -3.70 -17.45 -0.07
N LYS A 89 -2.70 -16.57 -0.14
CA LYS A 89 -1.30 -16.96 -0.32
C LYS A 89 -0.61 -17.43 0.95
N THR A 90 -0.94 -16.82 2.09
CA THR A 90 -0.22 -17.09 3.36
C THR A 90 -0.98 -17.97 4.33
N GLY A 91 -2.29 -18.14 4.14
CA GLY A 91 -3.15 -18.86 5.08
C GLY A 91 -3.49 -18.06 6.34
N MET A 92 -3.07 -16.80 6.43
CA MET A 92 -3.40 -15.94 7.57
C MET A 92 -4.03 -14.62 7.09
N THR A 93 -4.90 -14.04 7.90
CA THR A 93 -5.43 -12.72 7.63
C THR A 93 -4.37 -11.66 7.93
N ILE A 94 -4.55 -10.48 7.37
CA ILE A 94 -3.64 -9.38 7.67
C ILE A 94 -3.72 -8.95 9.14
N GLU A 95 -4.88 -9.08 9.77
CA GLU A 95 -5.04 -8.82 11.21
C GLU A 95 -4.24 -9.82 12.03
N GLN A 96 -4.23 -11.11 11.65
CA GLN A 96 -3.41 -12.12 12.31
C GLN A 96 -1.92 -11.83 12.16
N ALA A 97 -1.49 -11.46 10.97
CA ALA A 97 -0.11 -11.09 10.70
C ALA A 97 0.32 -9.89 11.55
N ASN A 98 -0.60 -8.98 11.80
CA ASN A 98 -0.38 -7.76 12.59
C ASN A 98 -0.70 -7.93 14.08
N GLU A 99 -1.00 -9.14 14.53
CA GLU A 99 -1.32 -9.46 15.92
C GLU A 99 -2.49 -8.63 16.49
N GLY A 100 -3.49 -8.31 15.65
CA GLY A 100 -4.66 -7.54 16.05
C GLY A 100 -4.41 -6.05 16.26
N ARG A 101 -3.24 -5.54 15.88
CA ARG A 101 -2.94 -4.10 15.94
C ARG A 101 -3.59 -3.36 14.77
N ASP A 102 -3.89 -2.08 14.99
CA ASP A 102 -4.38 -1.21 13.93
C ASP A 102 -3.26 -0.93 12.93
N MET A 103 -3.49 -1.33 11.67
CA MET A 103 -2.53 -1.14 10.59
C MET A 103 -2.67 0.19 9.87
N ASN A 104 -3.81 0.86 10.04
CA ASN A 104 -4.10 2.08 9.31
C ASN A 104 -3.45 3.29 9.98
N LEU A 105 -2.20 3.55 9.64
CA LEU A 105 -1.64 4.86 9.84
C LEU A 105 -2.07 5.71 8.63
N GLU A 106 -3.19 6.39 8.78
CA GLU A 106 -3.51 7.48 7.87
C GLU A 106 -2.53 8.62 8.16
N LEU A 107 -1.45 8.66 7.41
CA LEU A 107 -0.75 9.91 7.31
C LEU A 107 -1.60 10.82 6.42
N PRO A 108 -1.97 12.00 6.90
CA PRO A 108 -2.60 13.00 6.04
C PRO A 108 -1.68 13.18 4.84
N GLY A 109 -2.23 12.94 3.65
CA GLY A 109 -1.49 12.80 2.44
C GLY A 109 -0.43 13.86 2.22
N MET A 110 0.80 13.43 2.11
CA MET A 110 1.81 14.27 1.50
C MET A 110 1.65 14.15 0.00
N ASP A 111 0.76 14.97 -0.57
CA ASP A 111 0.67 15.13 -2.00
C ASP A 111 1.82 16.01 -2.46
N ILE A 112 2.89 15.37 -2.87
CA ILE A 112 4.01 16.09 -3.45
C ILE A 112 3.79 16.12 -4.96
N GLN A 113 3.62 17.31 -5.49
CA GLN A 113 3.54 17.52 -6.92
C GLN A 113 4.94 17.45 -7.52
N LEU A 114 5.16 16.50 -8.42
CA LEU A 114 6.47 16.25 -9.03
C LEU A 114 6.73 17.07 -10.29
N SER A 115 5.80 17.92 -10.67
CA SER A 115 5.90 18.69 -11.93
C SER A 115 7.11 19.64 -12.01
N ASN A 116 7.81 19.85 -10.90
CA ASN A 116 9.00 20.68 -10.83
C ASN A 116 10.30 19.90 -10.63
N LEU A 117 10.24 18.60 -10.74
CA LEU A 117 11.41 17.74 -10.73
C LEU A 117 11.84 17.42 -12.17
#